data_4ec1ab89f7af94d2ee6739a6f046cd18
#
_entry.id   4ec1ab89f7af94d2ee6739a6f046cd18
#
_cell.length_a   1.000
_cell.length_b   1.000
_cell.length_c   1.000
_cell.angle_alpha   90.00
_cell.angle_beta   90.00
_cell.angle_gamma   90.00
#
_symmetry.space_group_name_H-M   'P 1'
#
loop_
_entity.id
_entity.type
_entity.pdbx_description
1 polymer ?
#
loop_
_entity_poly.entity_id
_entity_poly.type
_entity_poly.pdbx_seq_one_letter_code
_entity_poly.pdbx_strand_id
1 'polypeptide(L)'
;MTPPPVSVGVSLKMYFGHRQALDWCARVAELARAHSAVASGAVELFVIPGYLTVPAAVEIFEGTSVVVGAQDLATADSGAFTGEVSGVELAEVGVGVVEVGHAERRRLFGETDRVVAEKTSAALRNDIVPVLCIGESTRADTADAAAECLRQLASALDGAPAGRVIVAYEP
;
A
#
# COMPACT_ATOMS: atom_id res chain seq x y z
N MET A 1 3.89 -5.96 18.17
CA MET A 1 4.89 -6.83 17.49
C MET A 1 6.01 -5.97 16.95
N THR A 2 7.26 -6.40 17.04
CA THR A 2 8.38 -5.71 16.38
C THR A 2 8.22 -5.91 14.87
N PRO A 3 8.36 -4.86 14.03
CA PRO A 3 8.29 -5.03 12.58
C PRO A 3 9.41 -5.95 12.08
N PRO A 4 9.21 -6.70 10.99
CA PRO A 4 10.26 -7.51 10.40
C PRO A 4 11.42 -6.62 9.94
N PRO A 5 12.66 -7.12 9.96
CA PRO A 5 13.83 -6.33 9.57
C PRO A 5 13.84 -5.97 8.07
N VAL A 6 13.13 -6.73 7.24
CA VAL A 6 13.01 -6.50 5.80
C VAL A 6 11.56 -6.69 5.37
N SER A 7 11.03 -5.72 4.64
CA SER A 7 9.75 -5.84 3.91
C SER A 7 10.03 -5.78 2.41
N VAL A 8 9.48 -6.73 1.65
CA VAL A 8 9.57 -6.79 0.19
C VAL A 8 8.16 -6.67 -0.36
N GLY A 9 7.92 -5.70 -1.22
CA GLY A 9 6.59 -5.45 -1.76
C GLY A 9 6.58 -5.32 -3.27
N VAL A 10 5.44 -5.62 -3.87
CA VAL A 10 5.19 -5.41 -5.29
C VAL A 10 3.80 -4.89 -5.53
N SER A 11 3.71 -3.78 -6.26
CA SER A 11 2.45 -3.27 -6.82
C SER A 11 2.33 -3.72 -8.25
N LEU A 12 1.23 -4.40 -8.58
CA LEU A 12 0.99 -4.89 -9.95
C LEU A 12 0.53 -3.76 -10.88
N LYS A 13 0.24 -2.58 -10.32
CA LYS A 13 -0.31 -1.47 -11.09
C LYS A 13 -1.51 -1.93 -11.95
N MET A 14 -1.63 -1.44 -13.14
CA MET A 14 -2.65 -1.82 -14.11
C MET A 14 -2.04 -2.63 -15.29
N TYR A 15 -0.93 -3.36 -15.02
CA TYR A 15 -0.26 -4.12 -16.08
C TYR A 15 -0.90 -5.47 -16.37
N PHE A 16 -1.53 -6.11 -15.36
CA PHE A 16 -2.09 -7.45 -15.49
C PHE A 16 -3.62 -7.41 -15.64
N GLY A 17 -4.12 -8.24 -16.54
CA GLY A 17 -5.54 -8.59 -16.53
C GLY A 17 -5.87 -9.50 -15.34
N HIS A 18 -7.15 -9.58 -14.98
CA HIS A 18 -7.62 -10.31 -13.79
C HIS A 18 -7.09 -11.75 -13.70
N ARG A 19 -7.24 -12.56 -14.76
CA ARG A 19 -6.75 -13.97 -14.77
C ARG A 19 -5.25 -14.06 -14.59
N GLN A 20 -4.49 -13.22 -15.31
CA GLN A 20 -3.04 -13.19 -15.20
C GLN A 20 -2.59 -12.81 -13.78
N ALA A 21 -3.28 -11.87 -13.14
CA ALA A 21 -3.00 -11.49 -11.76
C ALA A 21 -3.25 -12.66 -10.79
N LEU A 22 -4.34 -13.42 -10.96
CA LEU A 22 -4.64 -14.60 -10.15
C LEU A 22 -3.58 -15.71 -10.34
N ASP A 23 -3.22 -16.02 -11.58
CA ASP A 23 -2.18 -17.02 -11.89
C ASP A 23 -0.84 -16.62 -11.28
N TRP A 24 -0.50 -15.33 -11.37
CA TRP A 24 0.72 -14.78 -10.76
C TRP A 24 0.68 -14.90 -9.24
N CYS A 25 -0.43 -14.52 -8.58
CA CYS A 25 -0.60 -14.65 -7.14
C CYS A 25 -0.46 -16.12 -6.68
N ALA A 26 -1.05 -17.06 -7.41
CA ALA A 26 -0.93 -18.47 -7.08
C ALA A 26 0.53 -18.96 -7.11
N ARG A 27 1.30 -18.55 -8.13
CA ARG A 27 2.72 -18.87 -8.23
C ARG A 27 3.54 -18.24 -7.09
N VAL A 28 3.24 -16.99 -6.72
CA VAL A 28 3.90 -16.32 -5.58
C VAL A 28 3.57 -17.02 -4.27
N ALA A 29 2.33 -17.46 -4.08
CA ALA A 29 1.92 -18.20 -2.88
C ALA A 29 2.70 -19.52 -2.73
N GLU A 30 2.89 -20.26 -3.83
CA GLU A 30 3.74 -21.47 -3.84
C GLU A 30 5.18 -21.16 -3.42
N LEU A 31 5.78 -20.11 -4.01
CA LEU A 31 7.14 -19.69 -3.69
C LEU A 31 7.28 -19.22 -2.24
N ALA A 32 6.30 -18.47 -1.75
CA ALA A 32 6.29 -17.96 -0.37
C ALA A 32 6.23 -19.09 0.67
N ARG A 33 5.44 -20.13 0.41
CA ARG A 33 5.37 -21.33 1.27
C ARG A 33 6.72 -22.09 1.29
N ALA A 34 7.42 -22.12 0.18
CA ALA A 34 8.70 -22.84 0.03
C ALA A 34 9.90 -22.03 0.55
N HIS A 35 9.80 -20.69 0.65
CA HIS A 35 10.92 -19.84 1.03
C HIS A 35 11.01 -19.65 2.54
N SER A 36 12.05 -20.20 3.18
CA SER A 36 12.19 -20.23 4.63
C SER A 36 12.10 -18.86 5.33
N ALA A 37 12.72 -17.82 4.78
CA ALA A 37 12.68 -16.49 5.36
C ALA A 37 11.29 -15.83 5.31
N VAL A 38 10.49 -16.14 4.27
CA VAL A 38 9.10 -15.68 4.16
C VAL A 38 8.20 -16.52 5.07
N ALA A 39 8.32 -17.84 5.01
CA ALA A 39 7.51 -18.74 5.82
C ALA A 39 7.72 -18.55 7.33
N SER A 40 8.93 -18.16 7.76
CA SER A 40 9.23 -17.86 9.17
C SER A 40 8.87 -16.44 9.62
N GLY A 41 8.46 -15.56 8.68
CA GLY A 41 8.21 -14.14 8.97
C GLY A 41 9.47 -13.28 9.18
N ALA A 42 10.67 -13.81 8.88
CA ALA A 42 11.91 -13.02 8.92
C ALA A 42 11.93 -11.95 7.81
N VAL A 43 11.23 -12.22 6.70
CA VAL A 43 10.93 -11.24 5.63
C VAL A 43 9.42 -11.15 5.49
N GLU A 44 8.89 -9.94 5.56
CA GLU A 44 7.51 -9.66 5.19
C GLU A 44 7.42 -9.51 3.67
N LEU A 45 6.56 -10.30 3.05
CA LEU A 45 6.22 -10.13 1.64
C LEU A 45 4.81 -9.55 1.53
N PHE A 46 4.65 -8.48 0.75
CA PHE A 46 3.31 -7.97 0.45
C PHE A 46 3.09 -7.80 -1.06
N VAL A 47 1.85 -8.03 -1.48
CA VAL A 47 1.43 -7.97 -2.89
C VAL A 47 0.24 -7.05 -3.01
N ILE A 48 0.31 -6.08 -3.91
CA ILE A 48 -0.72 -5.06 -4.13
C ILE A 48 -1.31 -5.24 -5.54
N PRO A 49 -2.36 -6.05 -5.70
CA PRO A 49 -3.06 -6.25 -6.97
C PRO A 49 -4.08 -5.13 -7.22
N GLY A 50 -4.67 -5.09 -8.43
CA GLY A 50 -5.83 -4.24 -8.68
C GLY A 50 -7.07 -4.68 -7.87
N TYR A 51 -7.97 -3.75 -7.55
CA TYR A 51 -9.12 -3.98 -6.66
C TYR A 51 -9.95 -5.22 -7.00
N LEU A 52 -10.22 -5.47 -8.29
CA LEU A 52 -11.00 -6.64 -8.73
C LEU A 52 -10.34 -7.98 -8.38
N THR A 53 -9.07 -7.98 -8.03
CA THR A 53 -8.31 -9.19 -7.70
C THR A 53 -8.10 -9.35 -6.19
N VAL A 54 -8.28 -8.28 -5.41
CA VAL A 54 -7.97 -8.28 -3.97
C VAL A 54 -8.65 -9.42 -3.21
N PRO A 55 -9.98 -9.63 -3.26
CA PRO A 55 -10.62 -10.69 -2.47
C PRO A 55 -10.07 -12.09 -2.82
N ALA A 56 -9.94 -12.38 -4.11
CA ALA A 56 -9.40 -13.68 -4.55
C ALA A 56 -7.91 -13.83 -4.22
N ALA A 57 -7.12 -12.73 -4.22
CA ALA A 57 -5.73 -12.76 -3.79
C ALA A 57 -5.62 -13.09 -2.29
N VAL A 58 -6.49 -12.55 -1.45
CA VAL A 58 -6.54 -12.89 -0.01
C VAL A 58 -6.77 -14.40 0.17
N GLU A 59 -7.74 -14.99 -0.54
CA GLU A 59 -7.98 -16.44 -0.50
C GLU A 59 -6.76 -17.26 -0.98
N ILE A 60 -6.11 -16.82 -2.08
CA ILE A 60 -4.92 -17.51 -2.64
C ILE A 60 -3.76 -17.50 -1.65
N PHE A 61 -3.55 -16.40 -0.92
CA PHE A 61 -2.46 -16.27 0.03
C PHE A 61 -2.81 -16.83 1.43
N GLU A 62 -4.00 -17.37 1.64
CA GLU A 62 -4.39 -18.00 2.90
C GLU A 62 -3.38 -19.12 3.28
N GLY A 63 -3.02 -19.16 4.56
CA GLY A 63 -2.00 -20.07 5.08
C GLY A 63 -0.56 -19.74 4.67
N THR A 64 -0.33 -18.55 4.10
CA THR A 64 1.02 -17.97 3.92
C THR A 64 1.19 -16.77 4.83
N SER A 65 2.42 -16.23 4.92
CA SER A 65 2.71 -14.95 5.60
C SER A 65 2.67 -13.75 4.65
N VAL A 66 2.18 -13.91 3.42
CA VAL A 66 2.07 -12.83 2.44
C VAL A 66 0.91 -11.91 2.82
N VAL A 67 1.17 -10.62 2.88
CA VAL A 67 0.16 -9.59 3.11
C VAL A 67 -0.40 -9.10 1.78
N VAL A 68 -1.72 -9.11 1.65
CA VAL A 68 -2.38 -8.53 0.46
C VAL A 68 -2.64 -7.05 0.71
N GLY A 69 -2.38 -6.24 -0.31
CA GLY A 69 -2.56 -4.80 -0.28
C GLY A 69 -3.55 -4.28 -1.31
N ALA A 70 -3.83 -2.98 -1.23
CA ALA A 70 -4.60 -2.23 -2.21
C ALA A 70 -3.79 -1.06 -2.77
N GLN A 71 -4.10 -0.65 -4.01
CA GLN A 71 -3.35 0.39 -4.73
C GLN A 71 -3.77 1.82 -4.36
N ASP A 72 -4.86 1.97 -3.62
CA ASP A 72 -5.39 3.24 -3.12
C ASP A 72 -6.54 2.97 -2.13
N LEU A 73 -7.06 4.04 -1.49
CA LEU A 73 -8.30 4.01 -0.72
C LEU A 73 -8.96 5.38 -0.70
N ALA A 74 -10.26 5.40 -0.37
CA ALA A 74 -11.00 6.65 -0.14
C ALA A 74 -10.56 7.32 1.16
N THR A 75 -10.75 8.64 1.25
CA THR A 75 -10.54 9.42 2.49
C THR A 75 -11.64 9.18 3.53
N ALA A 76 -12.81 8.75 3.10
CA ALA A 76 -13.98 8.51 3.93
C ALA A 76 -14.25 7.01 4.10
N ASP A 77 -14.82 6.64 5.25
CA ASP A 77 -15.14 5.24 5.57
C ASP A 77 -16.46 4.78 4.95
N SER A 78 -17.35 5.72 4.63
CA SER A 78 -18.64 5.46 3.97
C SER A 78 -19.23 6.74 3.40
N GLY A 79 -20.26 6.63 2.56
CA GLY A 79 -21.01 7.78 2.05
C GLY A 79 -21.18 7.80 0.54
N ALA A 80 -21.50 8.98 0.01
CA ALA A 80 -21.77 9.21 -1.41
C ALA A 80 -20.44 9.42 -2.21
N PHE A 81 -19.63 8.39 -2.30
CA PHE A 81 -18.33 8.37 -3.00
C PHE A 81 -18.35 7.35 -4.12
N THR A 82 -19.18 7.57 -5.12
CA THR A 82 -19.38 6.63 -6.24
C THR A 82 -18.06 6.27 -6.91
N GLY A 83 -17.71 4.98 -6.93
CA GLY A 83 -16.51 4.44 -7.56
C GLY A 83 -15.29 4.35 -6.64
N GLU A 84 -15.35 4.88 -5.42
CA GLU A 84 -14.29 4.77 -4.42
C GLU A 84 -14.41 3.46 -3.62
N VAL A 85 -13.30 3.04 -3.01
CA VAL A 85 -13.21 1.89 -2.11
C VAL A 85 -12.73 2.38 -0.75
N SER A 86 -13.50 2.11 0.31
CA SER A 86 -13.19 2.60 1.65
C SER A 86 -12.14 1.74 2.37
N GLY A 87 -11.46 2.33 3.35
CA GLY A 87 -10.58 1.58 4.25
C GLY A 87 -11.33 0.51 5.05
N VAL A 88 -12.59 0.77 5.41
CA VAL A 88 -13.45 -0.20 6.09
C VAL A 88 -13.67 -1.44 5.23
N GLU A 89 -14.06 -1.27 3.97
CA GLU A 89 -14.29 -2.38 3.05
C GLU A 89 -13.00 -3.16 2.76
N LEU A 90 -11.86 -2.45 2.61
CA LEU A 90 -10.56 -3.07 2.42
C LEU A 90 -10.14 -3.92 3.64
N ALA A 91 -10.34 -3.43 4.85
CA ALA A 91 -10.07 -4.17 6.08
C ALA A 91 -10.97 -5.41 6.20
N GLU A 92 -12.28 -5.27 5.88
CA GLU A 92 -13.24 -6.37 5.90
C GLU A 92 -12.83 -7.51 4.96
N VAL A 93 -12.30 -7.22 3.78
CA VAL A 93 -11.81 -8.24 2.83
C VAL A 93 -10.40 -8.74 3.12
N GLY A 94 -9.73 -8.26 4.17
CA GLY A 94 -8.43 -8.78 4.62
C GLY A 94 -7.21 -8.06 4.06
N VAL A 95 -7.35 -6.82 3.59
CA VAL A 95 -6.21 -5.99 3.16
C VAL A 95 -5.40 -5.54 4.38
N GLY A 96 -4.08 -5.76 4.36
CA GLY A 96 -3.17 -5.36 5.44
C GLY A 96 -2.30 -4.16 5.14
N VAL A 97 -2.08 -3.81 3.87
CA VAL A 97 -1.31 -2.63 3.45
C VAL A 97 -2.04 -1.88 2.34
N VAL A 98 -1.77 -0.58 2.18
CA VAL A 98 -2.35 0.21 1.07
C VAL A 98 -1.37 1.27 0.59
N GLU A 99 -1.19 1.41 -0.72
CA GLU A 99 -0.43 2.51 -1.29
C GLU A 99 -1.15 3.83 -1.07
N VAL A 100 -0.41 4.85 -0.65
CA VAL A 100 -0.94 6.21 -0.43
C VAL A 100 0.03 7.23 -1.01
N GLY A 101 -0.49 8.18 -1.77
CA GLY A 101 0.30 9.28 -2.32
C GLY A 101 1.26 8.91 -3.43
N HIS A 102 1.03 7.78 -4.11
CA HIS A 102 1.87 7.33 -5.23
C HIS A 102 2.03 8.44 -6.29
N ALA A 103 3.23 8.59 -6.86
CA ALA A 103 3.55 9.63 -7.84
C ALA A 103 2.57 9.68 -9.03
N GLU A 104 2.14 8.52 -9.53
CA GLU A 104 1.12 8.44 -10.59
C GLU A 104 -0.21 9.06 -10.15
N ARG A 105 -0.65 8.83 -8.90
CA ARG A 105 -1.91 9.38 -8.41
C ARG A 105 -1.83 10.89 -8.20
N ARG A 106 -0.71 11.37 -7.69
CA ARG A 106 -0.46 12.82 -7.61
C ARG A 106 -0.50 13.47 -8.99
N ARG A 107 0.17 12.87 -9.99
CA ARG A 107 0.27 13.41 -11.35
C ARG A 107 -1.02 13.26 -12.16
N LEU A 108 -1.66 12.09 -12.15
CA LEU A 108 -2.76 11.76 -13.05
C LEU A 108 -4.13 12.07 -12.46
N PHE A 109 -4.27 12.01 -11.14
CA PHE A 109 -5.54 12.20 -10.43
C PHE A 109 -5.57 13.44 -9.55
N GLY A 110 -4.46 14.21 -9.52
CA GLY A 110 -4.41 15.49 -8.80
C GLY A 110 -4.40 15.35 -7.27
N GLU A 111 -3.93 14.23 -6.74
CA GLU A 111 -3.85 14.06 -5.29
C GLU A 111 -2.86 15.06 -4.67
N THR A 112 -3.37 15.89 -3.80
CA THR A 112 -2.58 16.88 -3.04
C THR A 112 -2.06 16.28 -1.74
N ASP A 113 -1.11 16.96 -1.07
CA ASP A 113 -0.63 16.54 0.26
C ASP A 113 -1.77 16.43 1.28
N ARG A 114 -2.80 17.29 1.19
CA ARG A 114 -3.99 17.19 2.04
C ARG A 114 -4.75 15.88 1.80
N VAL A 115 -4.96 15.50 0.55
CA VAL A 115 -5.62 14.23 0.21
C VAL A 115 -4.79 13.04 0.69
N VAL A 116 -3.47 13.11 0.54
CA VAL A 116 -2.55 12.07 1.03
C VAL A 116 -2.61 11.94 2.55
N ALA A 117 -2.64 13.06 3.29
CA ALA A 117 -2.81 13.05 4.75
C ALA A 117 -4.16 12.42 5.17
N GLU A 118 -5.25 12.80 4.50
CA GLU A 118 -6.58 12.25 4.74
C GLU A 118 -6.62 10.73 4.47
N LYS A 119 -5.99 10.26 3.38
CA LYS A 119 -5.86 8.84 3.06
C LYS A 119 -4.96 8.08 4.04
N THR A 120 -3.84 8.68 4.45
CA THR A 120 -2.96 8.10 5.48
C THR A 120 -3.73 7.90 6.79
N SER A 121 -4.51 8.90 7.20
CA SER A 121 -5.38 8.79 8.37
C SER A 121 -6.48 7.73 8.18
N ALA A 122 -7.05 7.63 6.95
CA ALA A 122 -8.04 6.61 6.64
C ALA A 122 -7.48 5.18 6.74
N ALA A 123 -6.27 4.95 6.25
CA ALA A 123 -5.59 3.67 6.39
C ALA A 123 -5.36 3.31 7.86
N LEU A 124 -4.73 4.22 8.61
CA LEU A 124 -4.35 3.98 10.01
C LEU A 124 -5.54 3.77 10.94
N ARG A 125 -6.66 4.51 10.77
CA ARG A 125 -7.87 4.31 11.60
C ARG A 125 -8.61 3.01 11.30
N ASN A 126 -8.32 2.37 10.16
CA ASN A 126 -8.86 1.07 9.78
C ASN A 126 -7.84 -0.07 9.94
N ASP A 127 -6.78 0.15 10.72
CA ASP A 127 -5.72 -0.82 11.00
C ASP A 127 -4.99 -1.35 9.75
N ILE A 128 -5.02 -0.59 8.64
CA ILE A 128 -4.28 -0.89 7.42
C ILE A 128 -2.97 -0.09 7.44
N VAL A 129 -1.85 -0.75 7.16
CA VAL A 129 -0.52 -0.11 7.11
C VAL A 129 -0.39 0.69 5.81
N PRO A 130 -0.27 2.03 5.83
CA PRO A 130 -0.01 2.78 4.61
C PRO A 130 1.42 2.53 4.13
N VAL A 131 1.56 2.25 2.83
CA VAL A 131 2.79 2.35 2.07
C VAL A 131 2.80 3.77 1.49
N LEU A 132 3.37 4.70 2.27
CA LEU A 132 3.38 6.11 1.96
C LEU A 132 4.47 6.41 0.93
N CYS A 133 4.06 6.75 -0.29
CA CYS A 133 4.95 7.11 -1.37
C CYS A 133 5.33 8.59 -1.27
N ILE A 134 6.63 8.84 -1.23
CA ILE A 134 7.22 10.18 -1.19
C ILE A 134 8.35 10.27 -2.23
N GLY A 135 8.63 11.46 -2.68
CA GLY A 135 9.71 11.73 -3.63
C GLY A 135 9.54 13.09 -4.29
N GLU A 136 10.62 13.63 -4.80
CA GLU A 136 10.59 14.86 -5.58
C GLU A 136 9.97 14.62 -6.97
N SER A 137 9.17 15.56 -7.43
CA SER A 137 8.51 15.48 -8.75
C SER A 137 9.41 15.89 -9.94
N THR A 138 10.55 16.51 -9.64
CA THR A 138 11.54 16.96 -10.63
C THR A 138 12.92 16.73 -10.06
N ARG A 139 13.88 16.44 -10.95
CA ARG A 139 15.27 16.24 -10.53
C ARG A 139 15.79 17.43 -9.73
N ALA A 140 16.23 17.19 -8.51
CA ALA A 140 16.74 18.16 -7.57
C ALA A 140 18.12 17.74 -7.06
N ASP A 141 18.81 18.60 -6.34
CA ASP A 141 19.98 18.17 -5.58
C ASP A 141 19.54 17.36 -4.34
N THR A 142 20.51 16.68 -3.69
CA THR A 142 20.21 15.78 -2.57
C THR A 142 19.56 16.49 -1.38
N ALA A 143 19.92 17.74 -1.12
CA ALA A 143 19.38 18.50 0.01
C ALA A 143 17.94 18.91 -0.25
N ASP A 144 17.63 19.37 -1.44
CA ASP A 144 16.29 19.76 -1.84
C ASP A 144 15.36 18.53 -1.96
N ALA A 145 15.83 17.42 -2.53
CA ALA A 145 15.10 16.17 -2.57
C ALA A 145 14.76 15.66 -1.16
N ALA A 146 15.72 15.68 -0.23
CA ALA A 146 15.50 15.31 1.16
C ALA A 146 14.50 16.25 1.86
N ALA A 147 14.60 17.55 1.64
CA ALA A 147 13.68 18.55 2.20
C ALA A 147 12.25 18.32 1.72
N GLU A 148 12.06 18.04 0.42
CA GLU A 148 10.76 17.71 -0.15
C GLU A 148 10.18 16.42 0.45
N CYS A 149 10.96 15.35 0.54
CA CYS A 149 10.54 14.09 1.18
C CYS A 149 10.12 14.29 2.63
N LEU A 150 10.90 15.06 3.42
CA LEU A 150 10.57 15.37 4.81
C LEU A 150 9.29 16.20 4.94
N ARG A 151 9.08 17.14 4.03
CA ARG A 151 7.85 17.96 3.98
C ARG A 151 6.63 17.09 3.67
N GLN A 152 6.72 16.21 2.67
CA GLN A 152 5.63 15.28 2.31
C GLN A 152 5.33 14.31 3.47
N LEU A 153 6.35 13.75 4.10
CA LEU A 153 6.20 12.85 5.25
C LEU A 153 5.54 13.56 6.42
N ALA A 154 6.02 14.75 6.78
CA ALA A 154 5.44 15.54 7.87
C ALA A 154 3.97 15.87 7.61
N SER A 155 3.64 16.31 6.38
CA SER A 155 2.25 16.59 5.98
C SER A 155 1.35 15.35 6.05
N ALA A 156 1.83 14.20 5.59
CA ALA A 156 1.03 12.97 5.57
C ALA A 156 0.74 12.41 6.98
N LEU A 157 1.61 12.69 7.94
CA LEU A 157 1.50 12.20 9.32
C LEU A 157 0.89 13.23 10.28
N ASP A 158 0.66 14.46 9.84
CA ASP A 158 0.09 15.51 10.69
C ASP A 158 -1.34 15.14 11.12
N GLY A 159 -1.54 14.98 12.43
CA GLY A 159 -2.82 14.57 13.00
C GLY A 159 -3.27 13.15 12.69
N ALA A 160 -2.45 12.34 12.05
CA ALA A 160 -2.78 10.94 11.75
C ALA A 160 -2.79 10.09 13.04
N PRO A 161 -3.65 9.05 13.13
CA PRO A 161 -3.59 8.07 14.21
C PRO A 161 -2.22 7.40 14.32
N ALA A 162 -1.82 7.03 15.54
CA ALA A 162 -0.58 6.28 15.73
C ALA A 162 -0.70 4.90 15.10
N GLY A 163 0.35 4.46 14.38
CA GLY A 163 0.38 3.17 13.73
C GLY A 163 1.69 2.93 12.97
N ARG A 164 1.82 1.75 12.40
CA ARG A 164 2.93 1.40 11.52
C ARG A 164 2.75 2.09 10.16
N VAL A 165 3.84 2.60 9.61
CA VAL A 165 3.89 3.18 8.26
C VAL A 165 5.11 2.59 7.54
N ILE A 166 4.95 2.23 6.29
CA ILE A 166 6.05 1.91 5.37
C ILE A 166 6.25 3.15 4.50
N VAL A 167 7.47 3.67 4.45
CA VAL A 167 7.81 4.81 3.59
C VAL A 167 8.48 4.27 2.34
N ALA A 168 7.90 4.58 1.18
CA ALA A 168 8.43 4.23 -0.13
C ALA A 168 8.96 5.49 -0.82
N TYR A 169 10.28 5.55 -1.05
CA TYR A 169 10.90 6.64 -1.80
C TYR A 169 10.87 6.31 -3.29
N GLU A 170 10.24 7.19 -4.06
CA GLU A 170 10.03 7.05 -5.50
C GLU A 170 10.27 8.42 -6.17
N PRO A 171 11.52 8.74 -6.61
CA PRO A 171 11.89 10.01 -7.22
C PRO A 171 11.36 10.18 -8.64
#